data_ff78cb434fec040f75c4ab15974d57f0
#
_entry.id   ff78cb434fec040f75c4ab15974d57f0
#
_cell.length_a   1.000
_cell.length_b   1.000
_cell.length_c   1.000
_cell.angle_alpha   90.00
_cell.angle_beta   90.00
_cell.angle_gamma   90.00
#
_symmetry.space_group_name_H-M   'P 1'
#
loop_
_entity.id
_entity.type
_entity.pdbx_description
1 polymer ?
#
loop_
_entity_poly.entity_id
_entity_poly.type
_entity_poly.pdbx_seq_one_letter_code
_entity_poly.pdbx_strand_id
1 'polypeptide(L)'
;MSNQVRVAVIGTGSLGKEHARIYADLAKAGLAQFTGVFDANPEAARTHAARWGVRAFASVAEAAEASDALSVVTPTVTHHAIARELLILGRHVLVEKPMTDNSEQAQDLVRLAKENGLVLQVGHVERFNPVFSYLEQAAPFPKFIECHRLSPFPARSTDIGVVLDLMIHDLDVVMAFVKSPVVSVDAVGIPVLSRSEDIANARLRFANGCVANLTASRISPERMRKIRVFSGGDHPVYISLDYRVQEGFLYRLARDGEEESSLLRKLLAAKESTIVSEFAGKRIVREPVPINKDEPLKLELSDFVACVRERQTPKVSGAQAKAALDVAFEIVRQIQSSP
;
A
#
# COMPACT_ATOMS: atom_id res chain seq x y z
N MET A 1 12.72 -33.00 -1.76
CA MET A 1 13.37 -31.79 -1.20
C MET A 1 12.31 -30.71 -1.19
N SER A 2 12.06 -30.06 -0.07
CA SER A 2 10.99 -29.05 0.02
C SER A 2 11.33 -27.87 -0.89
N ASN A 3 10.43 -27.57 -1.82
CA ASN A 3 10.58 -26.45 -2.78
C ASN A 3 10.21 -25.11 -2.11
N GLN A 4 10.76 -24.89 -0.91
CA GLN A 4 10.53 -23.66 -0.14
C GLN A 4 11.43 -22.55 -0.69
N VAL A 5 10.82 -21.38 -0.95
CA VAL A 5 11.55 -20.18 -1.35
C VAL A 5 12.44 -19.71 -0.21
N ARG A 6 13.74 -19.55 -0.48
CA ARG A 6 14.72 -19.01 0.46
C ARG A 6 14.63 -17.49 0.44
N VAL A 7 14.35 -16.87 1.58
CA VAL A 7 14.13 -15.43 1.70
C VAL A 7 15.11 -14.78 2.67
N ALA A 8 15.53 -13.54 2.36
CA ALA A 8 16.35 -12.71 3.24
C ALA A 8 15.80 -11.27 3.31
N VAL A 9 16.27 -10.51 4.31
CA VAL A 9 15.93 -9.09 4.49
C VAL A 9 17.20 -8.25 4.43
N ILE A 10 17.19 -7.22 3.59
CA ILE A 10 18.23 -6.19 3.47
C ILE A 10 17.72 -4.92 4.14
N GLY A 11 18.37 -4.53 5.26
CA GLY A 11 17.94 -3.46 6.13
C GLY A 11 17.09 -3.95 7.30
N THR A 12 17.54 -3.71 8.54
CA THR A 12 16.88 -4.16 9.77
C THR A 12 16.33 -3.01 10.62
N GLY A 13 16.06 -1.86 9.98
CA GLY A 13 15.46 -0.70 10.60
C GLY A 13 14.02 -0.93 11.08
N SER A 14 13.27 0.16 11.29
CA SER A 14 11.91 0.10 11.87
C SER A 14 10.95 -0.84 11.13
N LEU A 15 11.00 -0.89 9.79
CA LEU A 15 10.13 -1.76 8.99
C LEU A 15 10.81 -3.10 8.71
N GLY A 16 12.12 -3.12 8.48
CA GLY A 16 12.86 -4.36 8.19
C GLY A 16 12.79 -5.40 9.31
N LYS A 17 12.74 -4.98 10.58
CA LYS A 17 12.49 -5.89 11.69
C LYS A 17 11.12 -6.56 11.62
N GLU A 18 10.09 -5.91 11.07
CA GLU A 18 8.76 -6.49 10.87
C GLU A 18 8.77 -7.49 9.71
N HIS A 19 9.49 -7.17 8.60
CA HIS A 19 9.74 -8.15 7.52
C HIS A 19 10.43 -9.41 8.07
N ALA A 20 11.49 -9.24 8.88
CA ALA A 20 12.20 -10.37 9.49
C ALA A 20 11.29 -11.19 10.41
N ARG A 21 10.44 -10.54 11.22
CA ARG A 21 9.45 -11.22 12.08
C ARG A 21 8.50 -12.07 11.24
N ILE A 22 7.93 -11.49 10.20
CA ILE A 22 6.95 -12.19 9.34
C ILE A 22 7.61 -13.34 8.58
N TYR A 23 8.82 -13.16 8.03
CA TYR A 23 9.53 -14.27 7.38
C TYR A 23 9.89 -15.39 8.36
N ALA A 24 10.22 -15.07 9.62
CA ALA A 24 10.40 -16.08 10.64
C ALA A 24 9.08 -16.85 10.94
N ASP A 25 7.94 -16.16 10.94
CA ASP A 25 6.63 -16.80 11.13
C ASP A 25 6.23 -17.64 9.91
N LEU A 26 6.49 -17.18 8.68
CA LEU A 26 6.29 -17.97 7.47
C LEU A 26 7.20 -19.20 7.42
N ALA A 27 8.43 -19.10 7.91
CA ALA A 27 9.35 -20.24 8.01
C ALA A 27 8.85 -21.28 9.01
N LYS A 28 8.36 -20.87 10.18
CA LYS A 28 7.74 -21.79 11.16
C LYS A 28 6.50 -22.48 10.59
N ALA A 29 5.75 -21.79 9.73
CA ALA A 29 4.59 -22.35 9.03
C ALA A 29 4.97 -23.26 7.86
N GLY A 30 6.25 -23.41 7.52
CA GLY A 30 6.71 -24.21 6.39
C GLY A 30 6.46 -23.58 5.01
N LEU A 31 6.16 -22.28 4.95
CA LEU A 31 5.82 -21.57 3.71
C LEU A 31 7.04 -20.97 3.01
N ALA A 32 8.13 -20.70 3.75
CA ALA A 32 9.38 -20.17 3.25
C ALA A 32 10.56 -20.70 4.09
N GLN A 33 11.79 -20.47 3.62
CA GLN A 33 13.01 -20.64 4.41
C GLN A 33 13.63 -19.26 4.66
N PHE A 34 13.60 -18.79 5.90
CA PHE A 34 14.24 -17.53 6.27
C PHE A 34 15.74 -17.74 6.47
N THR A 35 16.56 -17.25 5.55
CA THR A 35 18.02 -17.52 5.50
C THR A 35 18.81 -16.54 6.35
N GLY A 36 18.38 -15.28 6.45
CA GLY A 36 19.11 -14.29 7.24
C GLY A 36 18.77 -12.85 6.93
N VAL A 37 19.57 -11.97 7.52
CA VAL A 37 19.44 -10.52 7.38
C VAL A 37 20.79 -9.88 7.05
N PHE A 38 20.76 -8.77 6.34
CA PHE A 38 21.88 -7.86 6.15
C PHE A 38 21.51 -6.47 6.62
N ASP A 39 22.44 -5.74 7.22
CA ASP A 39 22.33 -4.32 7.53
C ASP A 39 23.71 -3.67 7.38
N ALA A 40 23.74 -2.41 6.92
CA ALA A 40 24.98 -1.63 6.85
C ALA A 40 25.65 -1.43 8.22
N ASN A 41 24.85 -1.50 9.29
CA ASN A 41 25.33 -1.61 10.67
C ASN A 41 25.45 -3.11 11.04
N PRO A 42 26.67 -3.68 11.12
CA PRO A 42 26.86 -5.11 11.41
C PRO A 42 26.34 -5.53 12.79
N GLU A 43 26.31 -4.61 13.76
CA GLU A 43 25.76 -4.86 15.11
C GLU A 43 24.25 -5.07 15.06
N ALA A 44 23.53 -4.22 14.30
CA ALA A 44 22.10 -4.37 14.07
C ALA A 44 21.81 -5.70 13.35
N ALA A 45 22.57 -6.05 12.31
CA ALA A 45 22.42 -7.33 11.62
C ALA A 45 22.59 -8.52 12.58
N ARG A 46 23.64 -8.54 13.40
CA ARG A 46 23.88 -9.61 14.39
C ARG A 46 22.76 -9.72 15.42
N THR A 47 22.31 -8.59 15.95
CA THR A 47 21.23 -8.55 16.96
C THR A 47 19.93 -9.14 16.40
N HIS A 48 19.54 -8.74 15.18
CA HIS A 48 18.32 -9.27 14.55
C HIS A 48 18.48 -10.72 14.11
N ALA A 49 19.63 -11.12 13.58
CA ALA A 49 19.92 -12.50 13.22
C ALA A 49 19.82 -13.44 14.43
N ALA A 50 20.45 -13.07 15.55
CA ALA A 50 20.40 -13.87 16.79
C ALA A 50 18.97 -14.03 17.31
N ARG A 51 18.16 -12.98 17.24
CA ARG A 51 16.74 -13.02 17.66
C ARG A 51 15.92 -14.09 16.94
N TRP A 52 16.21 -14.31 15.65
CA TRP A 52 15.44 -15.23 14.82
C TRP A 52 16.17 -16.54 14.53
N GLY A 53 17.42 -16.72 15.03
CA GLY A 53 18.22 -17.90 14.80
C GLY A 53 18.65 -18.09 13.35
N VAL A 54 18.90 -16.97 12.64
CA VAL A 54 19.28 -16.93 11.22
C VAL A 54 20.66 -16.29 11.02
N ARG A 55 21.17 -16.26 9.79
CA ARG A 55 22.49 -15.68 9.49
C ARG A 55 22.45 -14.15 9.50
N ALA A 56 23.51 -13.52 10.01
CA ALA A 56 23.85 -12.14 9.74
C ALA A 56 24.85 -12.15 8.56
N PHE A 57 24.39 -11.67 7.39
CA PHE A 57 25.23 -11.61 6.21
C PHE A 57 26.22 -10.44 6.27
N ALA A 58 27.40 -10.60 5.69
CA ALA A 58 28.43 -9.56 5.65
C ALA A 58 28.25 -8.59 4.46
N SER A 59 27.49 -9.00 3.44
CA SER A 59 27.22 -8.18 2.24
C SER A 59 25.87 -8.54 1.60
N VAL A 60 25.40 -7.67 0.70
CA VAL A 60 24.22 -7.91 -0.17
C VAL A 60 24.48 -9.12 -1.06
N ALA A 61 25.69 -9.25 -1.62
CA ALA A 61 26.08 -10.38 -2.47
C ALA A 61 25.99 -11.73 -1.70
N GLU A 62 26.50 -11.80 -0.46
CA GLU A 62 26.38 -13.01 0.38
C GLU A 62 24.92 -13.37 0.65
N ALA A 63 24.07 -12.37 0.93
CA ALA A 63 22.63 -12.59 1.12
C ALA A 63 21.98 -13.11 -0.17
N ALA A 64 22.39 -12.59 -1.34
CA ALA A 64 21.90 -13.02 -2.63
C ALA A 64 22.30 -14.48 -2.95
N GLU A 65 23.52 -14.90 -2.65
CA GLU A 65 23.95 -16.29 -2.84
C GLU A 65 23.14 -17.28 -2.00
N ALA A 66 22.78 -16.87 -0.79
CA ALA A 66 22.06 -17.72 0.15
C ALA A 66 20.53 -17.77 -0.08
N SER A 67 19.98 -16.90 -0.93
CA SER A 67 18.54 -16.67 -1.02
C SER A 67 18.06 -16.66 -2.48
N ASP A 68 16.78 -16.98 -2.69
CA ASP A 68 16.10 -16.92 -3.98
C ASP A 68 15.40 -15.56 -4.16
N ALA A 69 14.95 -14.97 -3.05
CA ALA A 69 14.17 -13.74 -3.02
C ALA A 69 14.55 -12.88 -1.80
N LEU A 70 14.59 -11.55 -1.98
CA LEU A 70 15.03 -10.64 -0.93
C LEU A 70 14.11 -9.43 -0.82
N SER A 71 13.82 -9.04 0.44
CA SER A 71 13.16 -7.75 0.73
C SER A 71 14.22 -6.67 0.95
N VAL A 72 14.12 -5.58 0.18
CA VAL A 72 14.97 -4.38 0.32
C VAL A 72 14.20 -3.34 1.12
N VAL A 73 14.60 -3.14 2.37
CA VAL A 73 13.91 -2.30 3.38
C VAL A 73 14.90 -1.31 3.97
N THR A 74 15.56 -0.59 3.09
CA THR A 74 16.62 0.38 3.37
C THR A 74 16.12 1.82 3.14
N PRO A 75 16.91 2.88 3.34
CA PRO A 75 16.54 4.22 2.88
C PRO A 75 16.35 4.28 1.35
N THR A 76 15.36 5.05 0.90
CA THR A 76 14.93 5.12 -0.52
C THR A 76 16.10 5.36 -1.49
N VAL A 77 17.04 6.23 -1.13
CA VAL A 77 18.22 6.56 -1.95
C VAL A 77 19.13 5.36 -2.26
N THR A 78 18.99 4.25 -1.53
CA THR A 78 19.76 3.01 -1.75
C THR A 78 18.94 1.94 -2.46
N HIS A 79 17.63 2.10 -2.63
CA HIS A 79 16.74 1.09 -3.20
C HIS A 79 17.17 0.67 -4.59
N HIS A 80 17.42 1.63 -5.50
CA HIS A 80 17.80 1.33 -6.88
C HIS A 80 19.08 0.52 -6.94
N ALA A 81 20.16 0.97 -6.27
CA ALA A 81 21.45 0.30 -6.33
C ALA A 81 21.37 -1.16 -5.84
N ILE A 82 20.72 -1.38 -4.69
CA ILE A 82 20.58 -2.71 -4.08
C ILE A 82 19.65 -3.60 -4.92
N ALA A 83 18.48 -3.12 -5.28
CA ALA A 83 17.52 -3.90 -6.06
C ALA A 83 18.09 -4.26 -7.45
N ARG A 84 18.81 -3.33 -8.09
CA ARG A 84 19.49 -3.56 -9.37
C ARG A 84 20.54 -4.65 -9.27
N GLU A 85 21.40 -4.60 -8.24
CA GLU A 85 22.40 -5.65 -7.97
C GLU A 85 21.74 -7.02 -7.83
N LEU A 86 20.68 -7.12 -7.01
CA LEU A 86 19.94 -8.36 -6.79
C LEU A 86 19.30 -8.91 -8.06
N LEU A 87 18.67 -8.05 -8.88
CA LEU A 87 18.07 -8.44 -10.16
C LEU A 87 19.12 -8.93 -11.16
N ILE A 88 20.29 -8.30 -11.21
CA ILE A 88 21.43 -8.75 -12.05
C ILE A 88 21.94 -10.12 -11.58
N LEU A 89 21.98 -10.36 -10.28
CA LEU A 89 22.33 -11.66 -9.69
C LEU A 89 21.22 -12.72 -9.83
N GLY A 90 20.14 -12.42 -10.56
CA GLY A 90 19.04 -13.34 -10.81
C GLY A 90 18.15 -13.59 -9.58
N ARG A 91 18.02 -12.63 -8.68
CA ARG A 91 17.19 -12.75 -7.46
C ARG A 91 15.87 -12.01 -7.62
N HIS A 92 14.80 -12.61 -7.09
CA HIS A 92 13.51 -11.94 -6.98
C HIS A 92 13.57 -10.87 -5.89
N VAL A 93 12.91 -9.73 -6.11
CA VAL A 93 13.02 -8.58 -5.22
C VAL A 93 11.64 -8.06 -4.82
N LEU A 94 11.45 -7.86 -3.51
CA LEU A 94 10.48 -6.94 -2.96
C LEU A 94 11.24 -5.69 -2.51
N VAL A 95 10.88 -4.51 -3.00
CA VAL A 95 11.48 -3.24 -2.58
C VAL A 95 10.42 -2.37 -1.91
N GLU A 96 10.77 -1.75 -0.80
CA GLU A 96 9.87 -0.84 -0.09
C GLU A 96 9.54 0.43 -0.88
N LYS A 97 8.42 1.03 -0.54
CA LYS A 97 7.99 2.31 -1.12
C LYS A 97 8.77 3.51 -0.52
N PRO A 98 8.98 4.60 -1.25
CA PRO A 98 8.86 4.68 -2.70
C PRO A 98 9.90 3.78 -3.37
N MET A 99 9.53 3.18 -4.50
CA MET A 99 10.37 2.19 -5.19
C MET A 99 11.78 2.72 -5.48
N THR A 100 11.87 3.98 -5.89
CA THR A 100 13.10 4.72 -6.19
C THR A 100 12.88 6.22 -5.93
N ASP A 101 13.93 7.00 -6.02
CA ASP A 101 13.89 8.46 -5.88
C ASP A 101 13.66 9.21 -7.21
N ASN A 102 13.61 8.51 -8.34
CA ASN A 102 13.24 9.06 -9.64
C ASN A 102 12.65 8.00 -10.57
N SER A 103 11.98 8.45 -11.64
CA SER A 103 11.26 7.60 -12.60
C SER A 103 12.20 6.75 -13.47
N GLU A 104 13.38 7.26 -13.82
CA GLU A 104 14.36 6.57 -14.66
C GLU A 104 14.90 5.32 -13.96
N GLN A 105 15.23 5.43 -12.66
CA GLN A 105 15.67 4.31 -11.84
C GLN A 105 14.54 3.27 -11.70
N ALA A 106 13.28 3.70 -11.50
CA ALA A 106 12.14 2.80 -11.47
C ALA A 106 11.98 2.04 -12.80
N GLN A 107 12.13 2.73 -13.92
CA GLN A 107 12.07 2.12 -15.25
C GLN A 107 13.19 1.09 -15.47
N ASP A 108 14.40 1.37 -14.99
CA ASP A 108 15.54 0.43 -15.07
C ASP A 108 15.24 -0.86 -14.30
N LEU A 109 14.72 -0.78 -13.06
CA LEU A 109 14.36 -1.96 -12.28
C LEU A 109 13.24 -2.78 -12.94
N VAL A 110 12.19 -2.11 -13.46
CA VAL A 110 11.10 -2.78 -14.18
C VAL A 110 11.62 -3.51 -15.42
N ARG A 111 12.50 -2.87 -16.20
CA ARG A 111 13.11 -3.45 -17.38
C ARG A 111 13.96 -4.69 -17.02
N LEU A 112 14.87 -4.55 -16.05
CA LEU A 112 15.73 -5.65 -15.58
C LEU A 112 14.93 -6.85 -15.07
N ALA A 113 13.91 -6.61 -14.26
CA ALA A 113 13.07 -7.69 -13.76
C ALA A 113 12.38 -8.44 -14.90
N LYS A 114 11.84 -7.70 -15.89
CA LYS A 114 11.17 -8.27 -17.06
C LYS A 114 12.14 -9.08 -17.94
N GLU A 115 13.30 -8.52 -18.24
CA GLU A 115 14.34 -9.16 -19.09
C GLU A 115 14.87 -10.46 -18.49
N ASN A 116 14.97 -10.53 -17.15
CA ASN A 116 15.44 -11.72 -16.43
C ASN A 116 14.32 -12.67 -15.97
N GLY A 117 13.04 -12.38 -16.25
CA GLY A 117 11.92 -13.21 -15.81
C GLY A 117 11.76 -13.27 -14.28
N LEU A 118 12.10 -12.17 -13.58
CA LEU A 118 12.13 -12.09 -12.14
C LEU A 118 10.89 -11.37 -11.59
N VAL A 119 10.45 -11.78 -10.42
CA VAL A 119 9.41 -11.07 -9.67
C VAL A 119 10.02 -9.81 -9.07
N LEU A 120 9.44 -8.66 -9.40
CA LEU A 120 9.68 -7.37 -8.77
C LEU A 120 8.37 -6.88 -8.16
N GLN A 121 8.27 -6.94 -6.83
CA GLN A 121 7.16 -6.43 -6.04
C GLN A 121 7.55 -5.15 -5.32
N VAL A 122 6.59 -4.26 -5.11
CA VAL A 122 6.83 -3.03 -4.35
C VAL A 122 5.94 -2.97 -3.12
N GLY A 123 6.48 -2.49 -2.01
CA GLY A 123 5.89 -2.45 -0.68
C GLY A 123 4.72 -1.47 -0.52
N HIS A 124 3.72 -1.53 -1.40
CA HIS A 124 2.47 -0.79 -1.23
C HIS A 124 1.46 -1.62 -0.40
N VAL A 125 1.75 -1.72 0.87
CA VAL A 125 1.06 -2.57 1.84
C VAL A 125 -0.47 -2.38 1.89
N GLU A 126 -0.98 -1.17 1.58
CA GLU A 126 -2.43 -0.91 1.61
C GLU A 126 -3.21 -1.68 0.52
N ARG A 127 -2.54 -2.16 -0.55
CA ARG A 127 -3.13 -3.06 -1.54
C ARG A 127 -3.48 -4.43 -0.96
N PHE A 128 -2.84 -4.82 0.13
CA PHE A 128 -3.07 -6.07 0.86
C PHE A 128 -3.98 -5.87 2.06
N ASN A 129 -4.37 -4.63 2.36
CA ASN A 129 -5.34 -4.36 3.39
C ASN A 129 -6.72 -4.94 3.00
N PRO A 130 -7.40 -5.70 3.87
CA PRO A 130 -8.72 -6.26 3.59
C PRO A 130 -9.78 -5.23 3.14
N VAL A 131 -9.61 -3.97 3.54
CA VAL A 131 -10.41 -2.83 3.07
C VAL A 131 -10.38 -2.71 1.54
N PHE A 132 -9.21 -2.87 0.93
CA PHE A 132 -9.07 -2.78 -0.52
C PHE A 132 -9.82 -3.90 -1.26
N SER A 133 -9.70 -5.13 -0.78
CA SER A 133 -10.39 -6.28 -1.37
C SER A 133 -11.92 -6.13 -1.28
N TYR A 134 -12.41 -5.55 -0.18
CA TYR A 134 -13.84 -5.23 -0.05
C TYR A 134 -14.29 -4.17 -1.08
N LEU A 135 -13.51 -3.10 -1.26
CA LEU A 135 -13.82 -2.06 -2.25
C LEU A 135 -13.93 -2.60 -3.67
N GLU A 136 -13.01 -3.47 -4.08
CA GLU A 136 -13.01 -4.07 -5.43
C GLU A 136 -14.28 -4.86 -5.71
N GLN A 137 -14.87 -5.49 -4.69
CA GLN A 137 -16.10 -6.26 -4.81
C GLN A 137 -17.37 -5.40 -4.71
N ALA A 138 -17.37 -4.43 -3.77
CA ALA A 138 -18.58 -3.70 -3.41
C ALA A 138 -18.85 -2.46 -4.29
N ALA A 139 -17.82 -1.90 -4.97
CA ALA A 139 -17.94 -0.69 -5.78
C ALA A 139 -17.22 -0.80 -7.14
N PRO A 140 -17.65 -1.72 -8.04
CA PRO A 140 -16.94 -1.97 -9.30
C PRO A 140 -16.94 -0.80 -10.29
N PHE A 141 -17.80 0.20 -10.10
CA PHE A 141 -17.94 1.37 -10.99
C PHE A 141 -17.74 2.69 -10.21
N PRO A 142 -16.55 2.96 -9.67
CA PRO A 142 -16.30 4.18 -8.93
C PRO A 142 -16.44 5.41 -9.83
N LYS A 143 -17.18 6.42 -9.34
CA LYS A 143 -17.38 7.72 -10.02
C LYS A 143 -16.66 8.84 -9.33
N PHE A 144 -16.63 8.79 -8.00
CA PHE A 144 -15.95 9.78 -7.19
C PHE A 144 -15.31 9.12 -5.97
N ILE A 145 -14.06 9.49 -5.68
CA ILE A 145 -13.27 8.94 -4.57
C ILE A 145 -12.68 10.10 -3.76
N GLU A 146 -12.71 9.97 -2.44
CA GLU A 146 -12.01 10.85 -1.51
C GLU A 146 -11.09 10.03 -0.62
N CYS A 147 -9.81 10.38 -0.57
CA CYS A 147 -8.82 9.80 0.34
C CYS A 147 -8.30 10.87 1.29
N HIS A 148 -8.22 10.50 2.58
CA HIS A 148 -7.60 11.34 3.61
C HIS A 148 -6.59 10.52 4.39
N ARG A 149 -5.31 10.96 4.33
CA ARG A 149 -4.20 10.37 5.07
C ARG A 149 -3.52 11.43 5.89
N LEU A 150 -3.91 11.51 7.15
CA LEU A 150 -3.46 12.52 8.10
C LEU A 150 -2.64 11.88 9.21
N SER A 151 -1.55 12.53 9.60
CA SER A 151 -0.71 12.11 10.74
C SER A 151 -0.08 13.31 11.44
N PRO A 152 0.29 13.18 12.72
CA PRO A 152 1.22 14.10 13.36
C PRO A 152 2.59 14.06 12.69
N PHE A 153 3.36 15.15 12.85
CA PHE A 153 4.69 15.28 12.27
C PHE A 153 5.62 14.18 12.81
N PRO A 154 6.23 13.36 11.92
CA PRO A 154 7.13 12.30 12.34
C PRO A 154 8.52 12.89 12.65
N ALA A 155 9.23 12.30 13.62
CA ALA A 155 10.63 12.64 13.89
C ALA A 155 11.62 12.09 12.83
N ARG A 156 11.12 11.46 11.76
CA ARG A 156 11.90 10.78 10.72
C ARG A 156 11.25 10.98 9.35
N SER A 157 11.98 10.67 8.26
CA SER A 157 11.49 10.80 6.86
C SER A 157 11.10 12.24 6.52
N THR A 158 11.90 13.21 6.98
CA THR A 158 11.71 14.64 6.68
C THR A 158 12.50 15.09 5.44
N ASP A 159 13.23 14.16 4.84
CA ASP A 159 14.02 14.32 3.63
C ASP A 159 13.17 14.30 2.35
N ILE A 160 11.98 13.70 2.41
CA ILE A 160 11.00 13.66 1.30
C ILE A 160 9.70 14.35 1.70
N GLY A 161 8.93 14.83 0.72
CA GLY A 161 7.64 15.46 0.92
C GLY A 161 6.52 14.46 1.24
N VAL A 162 5.39 14.99 1.71
CA VAL A 162 4.22 14.18 2.12
C VAL A 162 3.60 13.41 0.95
N VAL A 163 3.82 13.85 -0.29
CA VAL A 163 3.35 13.16 -1.49
C VAL A 163 4.02 11.80 -1.62
N LEU A 164 5.36 11.75 -1.57
CA LEU A 164 6.13 10.52 -1.70
C LEU A 164 6.12 9.68 -0.41
N ASP A 165 5.93 10.30 0.76
CA ASP A 165 5.87 9.55 2.02
C ASP A 165 4.49 8.96 2.30
N LEU A 166 3.42 9.75 2.16
CA LEU A 166 2.06 9.36 2.55
C LEU A 166 1.10 9.20 1.37
N MET A 167 1.00 10.21 0.48
CA MET A 167 -0.01 10.20 -0.59
C MET A 167 0.20 9.06 -1.58
N ILE A 168 1.44 8.62 -1.80
CA ILE A 168 1.78 7.53 -2.73
C ILE A 168 1.03 6.22 -2.43
N HIS A 169 0.69 5.95 -1.17
CA HIS A 169 -0.13 4.80 -0.81
C HIS A 169 -1.56 4.90 -1.36
N ASP A 170 -2.15 6.09 -1.29
CA ASP A 170 -3.51 6.33 -1.77
C ASP A 170 -3.53 6.45 -3.30
N LEU A 171 -2.45 6.96 -3.91
CA LEU A 171 -2.26 6.95 -5.37
C LEU A 171 -2.26 5.52 -5.92
N ASP A 172 -1.45 4.64 -5.35
CA ASP A 172 -1.39 3.24 -5.75
C ASP A 172 -2.76 2.55 -5.60
N VAL A 173 -3.41 2.71 -4.45
CA VAL A 173 -4.75 2.14 -4.18
C VAL A 173 -5.77 2.64 -5.19
N VAL A 174 -5.86 3.96 -5.41
CA VAL A 174 -6.87 4.56 -6.29
C VAL A 174 -6.65 4.16 -7.74
N MET A 175 -5.41 4.21 -8.23
CA MET A 175 -5.10 3.81 -9.61
C MET A 175 -5.41 2.35 -9.87
N ALA A 176 -5.11 1.45 -8.92
CA ALA A 176 -5.41 0.04 -9.02
C ALA A 176 -6.91 -0.26 -8.91
N PHE A 177 -7.64 0.54 -8.16
CA PHE A 177 -9.09 0.38 -7.98
C PHE A 177 -9.88 0.90 -9.18
N VAL A 178 -9.52 2.06 -9.71
CA VAL A 178 -10.21 2.70 -10.86
C VAL A 178 -9.93 1.97 -12.18
N LYS A 179 -8.77 1.33 -12.33
CA LYS A 179 -8.36 0.53 -13.51
C LYS A 179 -8.50 1.31 -14.83
N SER A 180 -8.19 2.60 -14.82
CA SER A 180 -8.26 3.48 -15.96
C SER A 180 -7.08 4.47 -15.94
N PRO A 181 -6.55 4.91 -17.08
CA PRO A 181 -5.46 5.90 -17.12
C PRO A 181 -5.85 7.22 -16.46
N VAL A 182 -4.91 7.82 -15.73
CA VAL A 182 -5.02 9.22 -15.27
C VAL A 182 -4.80 10.13 -16.48
N VAL A 183 -5.74 11.05 -16.74
CA VAL A 183 -5.70 11.98 -17.88
C VAL A 183 -5.40 13.41 -17.46
N SER A 184 -5.64 13.78 -16.21
CA SER A 184 -5.19 15.05 -15.66
C SER A 184 -4.96 14.98 -14.16
N VAL A 185 -4.03 15.81 -13.72
CA VAL A 185 -3.68 16.04 -12.31
C VAL A 185 -3.80 17.53 -12.06
N ASP A 186 -4.33 17.91 -10.90
CA ASP A 186 -4.34 19.26 -10.36
C ASP A 186 -3.95 19.18 -8.90
N ALA A 187 -2.86 19.84 -8.50
CA ALA A 187 -2.27 19.62 -7.18
C ALA A 187 -1.78 20.92 -6.52
N VAL A 188 -1.94 20.96 -5.20
CA VAL A 188 -1.42 22.03 -4.34
C VAL A 188 -0.74 21.41 -3.12
N GLY A 189 0.33 22.04 -2.64
CA GLY A 189 1.04 21.61 -1.45
C GLY A 189 1.74 22.77 -0.76
N ILE A 190 1.91 22.65 0.55
CA ILE A 190 2.45 23.72 1.39
C ILE A 190 3.50 23.14 2.33
N PRO A 191 4.74 23.67 2.34
CA PRO A 191 5.72 23.42 3.39
C PRO A 191 5.35 24.23 4.63
N VAL A 192 5.34 23.60 5.80
CA VAL A 192 5.01 24.25 7.08
C VAL A 192 6.13 24.07 8.11
N LEU A 193 6.58 22.83 8.30
CA LEU A 193 7.62 22.47 9.29
C LEU A 193 8.90 21.98 8.62
N SER A 194 8.85 21.57 7.36
CA SER A 194 9.99 21.08 6.58
C SER A 194 10.24 21.92 5.33
N ARG A 195 11.25 21.55 4.54
CA ARG A 195 11.55 22.22 3.27
C ARG A 195 10.68 21.72 2.10
N SER A 196 10.07 20.55 2.26
CA SER A 196 9.15 19.96 1.28
C SER A 196 7.71 20.16 1.74
N GLU A 197 6.74 19.84 0.91
CA GLU A 197 5.33 19.90 1.28
C GLU A 197 5.02 18.99 2.48
N ASP A 198 4.40 19.56 3.50
CA ASP A 198 3.94 18.87 4.72
C ASP A 198 2.45 18.55 4.68
N ILE A 199 1.72 19.27 3.83
CA ILE A 199 0.33 19.00 3.44
C ILE A 199 0.22 19.14 1.92
N ALA A 200 -0.51 18.22 1.30
CA ALA A 200 -0.80 18.26 -0.12
C ALA A 200 -2.23 17.79 -0.41
N ASN A 201 -2.84 18.38 -1.43
CA ASN A 201 -4.08 17.90 -2.03
C ASN A 201 -3.84 17.70 -3.53
N ALA A 202 -4.36 16.59 -4.06
CA ALA A 202 -4.32 16.30 -5.48
C ALA A 202 -5.68 15.84 -5.97
N ARG A 203 -6.10 16.37 -7.13
CA ARG A 203 -7.29 15.95 -7.87
C ARG A 203 -6.88 15.23 -9.13
N LEU A 204 -7.26 13.97 -9.24
CA LEU A 204 -7.01 13.13 -10.40
C LEU A 204 -8.29 12.96 -11.21
N ARG A 205 -8.19 13.04 -12.54
CA ARG A 205 -9.27 12.66 -13.47
C ARG A 205 -8.82 11.45 -14.26
N PHE A 206 -9.70 10.48 -14.40
CA PHE A 206 -9.44 9.25 -15.12
C PHE A 206 -10.20 9.22 -16.46
N ALA A 207 -9.66 8.49 -17.45
CA ALA A 207 -10.24 8.39 -18.77
C ALA A 207 -11.68 7.82 -18.78
N ASN A 208 -12.05 7.00 -17.80
CA ASN A 208 -13.41 6.48 -17.62
C ASN A 208 -14.37 7.48 -16.93
N GLY A 209 -13.93 8.72 -16.69
CA GLY A 209 -14.71 9.79 -16.06
C GLY A 209 -14.72 9.76 -14.52
N CYS A 210 -14.07 8.79 -13.89
CA CYS A 210 -13.88 8.80 -12.43
C CYS A 210 -13.01 9.99 -12.01
N VAL A 211 -13.29 10.55 -10.84
CA VAL A 211 -12.49 11.61 -10.22
C VAL A 211 -12.09 11.19 -8.82
N ALA A 212 -10.82 11.42 -8.45
CA ALA A 212 -10.34 11.19 -7.10
C ALA A 212 -9.71 12.45 -6.50
N ASN A 213 -10.07 12.77 -5.26
CA ASN A 213 -9.41 13.78 -4.45
C ASN A 213 -8.61 13.09 -3.35
N LEU A 214 -7.32 13.41 -3.26
CA LEU A 214 -6.42 12.84 -2.27
C LEU A 214 -5.86 13.97 -1.41
N THR A 215 -5.98 13.84 -0.10
CA THR A 215 -5.38 14.77 0.86
C THR A 215 -4.43 14.01 1.77
N ALA A 216 -3.16 14.42 1.79
CA ALA A 216 -2.17 13.89 2.70
C ALA A 216 -1.57 15.02 3.54
N SER A 217 -1.44 14.78 4.84
CA SER A 217 -0.83 15.72 5.79
C SER A 217 -0.02 14.97 6.84
N ARG A 218 1.17 15.49 7.14
CA ARG A 218 2.00 15.03 8.25
C ARG A 218 2.11 16.04 9.40
N ILE A 219 1.25 17.07 9.39
CA ILE A 219 1.18 18.13 10.41
C ILE A 219 -0.18 18.19 11.11
N SER A 220 -1.04 17.21 10.86
CA SER A 220 -2.36 17.13 11.49
C SER A 220 -2.27 16.44 12.85
N PRO A 221 -2.93 16.96 13.90
CA PRO A 221 -2.91 16.33 15.23
C PRO A 221 -3.64 14.99 15.22
N GLU A 222 -4.59 14.82 14.33
CA GLU A 222 -5.36 13.58 14.16
C GLU A 222 -4.64 12.58 13.26
N ARG A 223 -4.85 11.29 13.54
CA ARG A 223 -4.43 10.20 12.66
C ARG A 223 -5.64 9.68 11.90
N MET A 224 -5.66 9.87 10.59
CA MET A 224 -6.72 9.41 9.70
C MET A 224 -6.15 8.63 8.51
N ARG A 225 -6.79 7.52 8.13
CA ARG A 225 -6.51 6.78 6.89
C ARG A 225 -7.84 6.31 6.34
N LYS A 226 -8.57 7.21 5.68
CA LYS A 226 -9.93 6.95 5.21
C LYS A 226 -10.04 7.06 3.70
N ILE A 227 -10.85 6.16 3.15
CA ILE A 227 -11.30 6.23 1.77
C ILE A 227 -12.83 6.27 1.73
N ARG A 228 -13.36 7.13 0.90
CA ARG A 228 -14.79 7.23 0.57
C ARG A 228 -14.96 7.05 -0.91
N VAL A 229 -15.91 6.19 -1.29
CA VAL A 229 -16.17 5.85 -2.69
C VAL A 229 -17.64 6.04 -2.97
N PHE A 230 -17.93 6.80 -4.03
CA PHE A 230 -19.24 6.93 -4.61
C PHE A 230 -19.25 6.14 -5.91
N SER A 231 -19.98 5.04 -5.93
CA SER A 231 -20.12 4.18 -7.10
C SER A 231 -21.45 4.43 -7.78
N GLY A 232 -21.43 4.42 -9.11
CA GLY A 232 -22.60 4.58 -9.96
C GLY A 232 -23.18 3.22 -10.41
N GLY A 233 -24.01 3.25 -11.46
CA GLY A 233 -24.69 2.10 -12.03
C GLY A 233 -26.13 1.95 -11.52
N ASP A 234 -26.73 0.78 -11.73
CA ASP A 234 -28.14 0.53 -11.39
C ASP A 234 -28.37 0.52 -9.85
N HIS A 235 -27.33 0.20 -9.10
CA HIS A 235 -27.35 0.19 -7.63
C HIS A 235 -26.25 1.10 -7.07
N PRO A 236 -26.48 2.43 -7.05
CA PRO A 236 -25.49 3.37 -6.54
C PRO A 236 -25.26 3.16 -5.05
N VAL A 237 -23.99 3.17 -4.65
CA VAL A 237 -23.56 3.03 -3.25
C VAL A 237 -22.58 4.13 -2.88
N TYR A 238 -22.61 4.51 -1.60
CA TYR A 238 -21.56 5.27 -0.95
C TYR A 238 -20.90 4.38 0.09
N ILE A 239 -19.57 4.25 0.03
CA ILE A 239 -18.80 3.44 0.96
C ILE A 239 -17.81 4.34 1.69
N SER A 240 -17.73 4.21 3.01
CA SER A 240 -16.77 4.94 3.85
C SER A 240 -15.99 3.95 4.71
N LEU A 241 -14.68 3.82 4.48
CA LEU A 241 -13.81 2.84 5.15
C LEU A 241 -12.63 3.51 5.82
N ASP A 242 -12.16 2.89 6.92
CA ASP A 242 -10.95 3.27 7.63
C ASP A 242 -9.94 2.11 7.56
N TYR A 243 -8.78 2.35 6.92
CA TYR A 243 -7.70 1.37 6.75
C TYR A 243 -7.04 0.97 8.07
N ARG A 244 -7.03 1.85 9.08
CA ARG A 244 -6.33 1.61 10.35
C ARG A 244 -7.06 0.58 11.20
N VAL A 245 -8.38 0.69 11.27
CA VAL A 245 -9.23 -0.21 12.07
C VAL A 245 -9.86 -1.31 11.23
N GLN A 246 -9.73 -1.22 9.89
CA GLN A 246 -10.30 -2.16 8.92
C GLN A 246 -11.82 -2.31 9.11
N GLU A 247 -12.50 -1.16 9.19
CA GLU A 247 -13.93 -1.07 9.42
C GLU A 247 -14.55 0.04 8.57
N GLY A 248 -15.85 0.01 8.46
CA GLY A 248 -16.60 1.09 7.81
C GLY A 248 -18.03 0.73 7.52
N PHE A 249 -18.63 1.53 6.68
CA PHE A 249 -20.04 1.41 6.34
C PHE A 249 -20.27 1.57 4.84
N LEU A 250 -21.23 0.80 4.34
CA LEU A 250 -21.85 0.96 3.04
C LEU A 250 -23.21 1.64 3.23
N TYR A 251 -23.49 2.61 2.38
CA TYR A 251 -24.76 3.32 2.31
C TYR A 251 -25.40 3.07 0.95
N ARG A 252 -26.64 2.64 0.93
CA ARG A 252 -27.43 2.37 -0.28
C ARG A 252 -28.89 2.78 -0.12
N LEU A 253 -29.60 2.81 -1.20
CA LEU A 253 -31.06 2.92 -1.13
C LEU A 253 -31.67 1.62 -0.56
N ALA A 254 -32.72 1.75 0.23
CA ALA A 254 -33.51 0.61 0.70
C ALA A 254 -34.11 -0.14 -0.51
N ARG A 255 -34.22 -1.46 -0.39
CA ARG A 255 -34.95 -2.29 -1.35
C ARG A 255 -36.43 -2.24 -1.07
N ASP A 256 -37.25 -2.58 -2.08
CA ASP A 256 -38.69 -2.68 -1.89
C ASP A 256 -39.03 -3.73 -0.82
N GLY A 257 -39.87 -3.36 0.15
CA GLY A 257 -40.25 -4.24 1.26
C GLY A 257 -39.25 -4.31 2.42
N GLU A 258 -38.15 -3.57 2.39
CA GLU A 258 -37.21 -3.49 3.51
C GLU A 258 -37.76 -2.58 4.61
N GLU A 259 -38.25 -3.18 5.70
CA GLU A 259 -38.90 -2.45 6.81
C GLU A 259 -37.90 -1.85 7.80
N GLU A 260 -38.31 -0.81 8.51
CA GLU A 260 -37.53 -0.26 9.64
C GLU A 260 -37.32 -1.30 10.73
N SER A 261 -36.08 -1.56 11.07
CA SER A 261 -35.77 -2.36 12.24
C SER A 261 -36.33 -1.68 13.52
N SER A 262 -36.94 -2.45 14.41
CA SER A 262 -37.55 -1.96 15.66
C SER A 262 -36.56 -1.11 16.48
N LEU A 263 -37.08 -0.18 17.30
CA LEU A 263 -36.32 0.70 18.21
C LEU A 263 -35.27 -0.06 19.06
N LEU A 264 -35.56 -1.32 19.44
CA LEU A 264 -34.65 -2.21 20.16
C LEU A 264 -33.45 -2.62 19.33
N ARG A 265 -33.59 -2.81 18.00
CA ARG A 265 -32.48 -3.06 17.07
C ARG A 265 -31.63 -1.81 16.83
N LYS A 266 -32.24 -0.60 16.88
CA LYS A 266 -31.46 0.66 16.78
C LYS A 266 -30.51 0.86 17.96
N LEU A 267 -30.78 0.36 19.15
CA LEU A 267 -29.92 0.40 20.34
C LEU A 267 -28.78 -0.67 20.29
N LEU A 268 -29.04 -1.79 19.64
CA LEU A 268 -28.06 -2.86 19.43
C LEU A 268 -27.24 -2.69 18.12
N ALA A 269 -27.57 -1.70 17.32
CA ALA A 269 -27.26 -1.52 15.91
C ALA A 269 -25.83 -1.06 15.57
N ALA A 270 -24.86 -1.22 16.45
CA ALA A 270 -23.44 -1.07 16.04
C ALA A 270 -22.99 -2.14 15.04
N LYS A 271 -23.75 -3.24 14.88
CA LYS A 271 -23.43 -4.38 14.00
C LYS A 271 -24.53 -4.75 12.99
N GLU A 272 -25.64 -4.02 12.91
CA GLU A 272 -26.75 -4.32 12.01
C GLU A 272 -27.05 -3.17 11.05
N SER A 273 -27.72 -3.49 9.92
CA SER A 273 -28.19 -2.51 8.94
C SER A 273 -29.24 -1.58 9.57
N THR A 274 -29.09 -0.28 9.36
CA THR A 274 -30.02 0.73 9.89
C THR A 274 -30.43 1.75 8.84
N ILE A 275 -31.72 2.13 8.83
CA ILE A 275 -32.18 3.29 8.05
C ILE A 275 -31.71 4.55 8.77
N VAL A 276 -30.91 5.37 8.08
CA VAL A 276 -30.29 6.59 8.64
C VAL A 276 -30.92 7.87 8.13
N SER A 277 -31.67 7.81 7.01
CA SER A 277 -32.32 8.98 6.41
C SER A 277 -33.45 8.55 5.50
N GLU A 278 -34.48 9.39 5.40
CA GLU A 278 -35.56 9.27 4.42
C GLU A 278 -35.82 10.64 3.77
N PHE A 279 -35.95 10.63 2.44
CA PHE A 279 -36.30 11.81 1.66
C PHE A 279 -37.11 11.44 0.41
N ALA A 280 -38.23 12.06 0.19
CA ALA A 280 -39.14 11.87 -0.96
C ALA A 280 -39.46 10.37 -1.21
N GLY A 281 -39.78 9.63 -0.13
CA GLY A 281 -40.09 8.21 -0.18
C GLY A 281 -38.88 7.28 -0.43
N LYS A 282 -37.67 7.82 -0.55
CA LYS A 282 -36.45 7.04 -0.65
C LYS A 282 -35.74 6.98 0.70
N ARG A 283 -35.40 5.79 1.13
CA ARG A 283 -34.73 5.53 2.41
C ARG A 283 -33.28 5.12 2.18
N ILE A 284 -32.37 5.67 3.00
CA ILE A 284 -30.94 5.31 2.98
C ILE A 284 -30.66 4.33 4.11
N VAL A 285 -30.17 3.17 3.76
CA VAL A 285 -29.71 2.14 4.68
C VAL A 285 -28.21 2.23 4.85
N ARG A 286 -27.74 2.20 6.10
CA ARG A 286 -26.33 2.07 6.47
C ARG A 286 -26.07 0.64 6.92
N GLU A 287 -25.12 -0.01 6.30
CA GLU A 287 -24.70 -1.38 6.63
C GLU A 287 -23.23 -1.38 7.07
N PRO A 288 -22.89 -2.03 8.20
CA PRO A 288 -21.50 -2.27 8.53
C PRO A 288 -20.88 -3.22 7.52
N VAL A 289 -19.64 -2.94 7.11
CA VAL A 289 -18.96 -3.78 6.11
C VAL A 289 -18.39 -5.05 6.76
N PRO A 290 -18.60 -6.24 6.16
CA PRO A 290 -18.09 -7.51 6.69
C PRO A 290 -16.63 -7.73 6.31
N ILE A 291 -15.70 -7.02 6.95
CA ILE A 291 -14.26 -7.16 6.72
C ILE A 291 -13.66 -8.12 7.74
N ASN A 292 -13.06 -9.22 7.26
CA ASN A 292 -12.21 -10.08 8.06
C ASN A 292 -10.84 -9.42 8.21
N LYS A 293 -10.55 -8.91 9.40
CA LYS A 293 -9.29 -8.21 9.69
C LYS A 293 -8.11 -9.14 9.59
N ASP A 294 -7.03 -8.65 8.98
CA ASP A 294 -5.75 -9.38 8.89
C ASP A 294 -4.59 -8.38 8.91
N GLU A 295 -3.37 -8.86 9.03
CA GLU A 295 -2.14 -8.06 9.00
C GLU A 295 -1.70 -7.82 7.55
N PRO A 296 -1.83 -6.58 6.99
CA PRO A 296 -1.54 -6.32 5.59
C PRO A 296 -0.11 -6.67 5.17
N LEU A 297 0.89 -6.37 6.02
CA LEU A 297 2.29 -6.68 5.72
C LEU A 297 2.53 -8.20 5.65
N LYS A 298 1.86 -8.98 6.48
CA LYS A 298 1.94 -10.45 6.42
C LYS A 298 1.35 -10.97 5.11
N LEU A 299 0.21 -10.42 4.69
CA LEU A 299 -0.41 -10.78 3.41
C LEU A 299 0.49 -10.40 2.23
N GLU A 300 1.13 -9.24 2.27
CA GLU A 300 2.08 -8.77 1.25
C GLU A 300 3.29 -9.70 1.10
N LEU A 301 3.95 -10.06 2.22
CA LEU A 301 5.12 -10.95 2.19
C LEU A 301 4.74 -12.38 1.80
N SER A 302 3.53 -12.82 2.17
CA SER A 302 3.01 -14.12 1.75
C SER A 302 2.73 -14.16 0.24
N ASP A 303 2.15 -13.08 -0.33
CA ASP A 303 1.95 -12.92 -1.77
C ASP A 303 3.28 -12.95 -2.51
N PHE A 304 4.28 -12.21 -2.03
CA PHE A 304 5.62 -12.21 -2.63
C PHE A 304 6.22 -13.63 -2.69
N VAL A 305 6.22 -14.35 -1.58
CA VAL A 305 6.73 -15.74 -1.53
C VAL A 305 5.95 -16.65 -2.47
N ALA A 306 4.62 -16.52 -2.53
CA ALA A 306 3.77 -17.30 -3.42
C ALA A 306 4.08 -16.99 -4.91
N CYS A 307 4.18 -15.70 -5.28
CA CYS A 307 4.49 -15.28 -6.64
C CYS A 307 5.87 -15.77 -7.10
N VAL A 308 6.87 -15.75 -6.20
CA VAL A 308 8.20 -16.31 -6.49
C VAL A 308 8.13 -17.82 -6.74
N ARG A 309 7.45 -18.56 -5.87
CA ARG A 309 7.29 -20.02 -5.98
C ARG A 309 6.57 -20.44 -7.26
N GLU A 310 5.52 -19.70 -7.62
CA GLU A 310 4.59 -20.03 -8.72
C GLU A 310 4.93 -19.28 -10.01
N ARG A 311 5.96 -18.41 -9.98
CA ARG A 311 6.38 -17.52 -11.08
C ARG A 311 5.22 -16.68 -11.63
N GLN A 312 4.42 -16.15 -10.73
CA GLN A 312 3.28 -15.28 -11.04
C GLN A 312 3.63 -13.81 -10.92
N THR A 313 2.84 -12.96 -11.58
CA THR A 313 2.94 -11.50 -11.41
C THR A 313 2.39 -11.12 -10.04
N PRO A 314 3.14 -10.38 -9.20
CA PRO A 314 2.68 -9.98 -7.89
C PRO A 314 1.52 -8.98 -7.96
N LYS A 315 0.71 -8.94 -6.92
CA LYS A 315 -0.44 -8.03 -6.78
C LYS A 315 -0.03 -6.55 -6.93
N VAL A 316 1.18 -6.21 -6.51
CA VAL A 316 1.80 -4.89 -6.69
C VAL A 316 3.10 -5.07 -7.46
N SER A 317 3.00 -5.16 -8.79
CA SER A 317 4.17 -5.28 -9.67
C SER A 317 4.98 -3.97 -9.74
N GLY A 318 6.27 -4.08 -10.07
CA GLY A 318 7.12 -2.92 -10.30
C GLY A 318 6.54 -1.93 -11.34
N ALA A 319 5.87 -2.43 -12.38
CA ALA A 319 5.24 -1.58 -13.40
C ALA A 319 4.05 -0.77 -12.84
N GLN A 320 3.21 -1.37 -12.00
CA GLN A 320 2.10 -0.66 -11.36
C GLN A 320 2.62 0.38 -10.35
N ALA A 321 3.59 0.02 -9.53
CA ALA A 321 4.20 0.94 -8.57
C ALA A 321 4.91 2.11 -9.27
N LYS A 322 5.59 1.84 -10.41
CA LYS A 322 6.17 2.91 -11.23
C LYS A 322 5.09 3.87 -11.72
N ALA A 323 3.96 3.38 -12.20
CA ALA A 323 2.89 4.26 -12.65
C ALA A 323 2.36 5.17 -11.52
N ALA A 324 2.23 4.66 -10.29
CA ALA A 324 1.86 5.47 -9.14
C ALA A 324 2.97 6.48 -8.77
N LEU A 325 4.23 6.07 -8.86
CA LEU A 325 5.38 6.93 -8.63
C LEU A 325 5.47 8.08 -9.66
N ASP A 326 5.20 7.80 -10.93
CA ASP A 326 5.18 8.82 -11.99
C ASP A 326 4.11 9.90 -11.72
N VAL A 327 2.91 9.49 -11.29
CA VAL A 327 1.85 10.42 -10.87
C VAL A 327 2.26 11.21 -9.63
N ALA A 328 2.93 10.58 -8.67
CA ALA A 328 3.44 11.27 -7.49
C ALA A 328 4.48 12.35 -7.85
N PHE A 329 5.40 12.06 -8.77
CA PHE A 329 6.36 13.06 -9.27
C PHE A 329 5.69 14.20 -10.05
N GLU A 330 4.65 13.91 -10.84
CA GLU A 330 3.88 14.96 -11.50
C GLU A 330 3.19 15.89 -10.49
N ILE A 331 2.63 15.35 -9.41
CA ILE A 331 2.06 16.12 -8.30
C ILE A 331 3.13 17.01 -7.66
N VAL A 332 4.29 16.44 -7.32
CA VAL A 332 5.41 17.21 -6.74
C VAL A 332 5.88 18.32 -7.67
N ARG A 333 6.00 18.04 -8.97
CA ARG A 333 6.38 19.03 -9.99
C ARG A 333 5.39 20.20 -10.04
N GLN A 334 4.08 19.92 -10.01
CA GLN A 334 3.04 20.98 -10.02
C GLN A 334 3.11 21.84 -8.75
N ILE A 335 3.28 21.21 -7.58
CA ILE A 335 3.42 21.91 -6.30
C ILE A 335 4.64 22.87 -6.35
N GLN A 336 5.78 22.40 -6.85
CA GLN A 336 7.00 23.20 -6.94
C GLN A 336 6.95 24.31 -8.00
N SER A 337 6.11 24.18 -9.02
CA SER A 337 5.94 25.18 -10.08
C SER A 337 4.83 26.20 -9.78
N SER A 338 4.04 25.97 -8.72
CA SER A 338 3.02 26.93 -8.28
C SER A 338 3.68 28.09 -7.54
N PRO A 339 3.27 29.37 -7.78
CA PRO A 339 3.86 30.56 -7.17
C PRO A 339 3.63 30.65 -5.67
#